data_abb0e030610da57a5d3bf9b70c4ccfbd
#
_entry.id   abb0e030610da57a5d3bf9b70c4ccfbd
#
_cell.length_a   1.000
_cell.length_b   1.000
_cell.length_c   1.000
_cell.angle_alpha   90.00
_cell.angle_beta   90.00
_cell.angle_gamma   90.00
#
_symmetry.space_group_name_H-M   'P 1'
#
loop_
_entity.id
_entity.type
_entity.pdbx_description
1 polymer ?
#
loop_
_entity_poly.entity_id
_entity_poly.type
_entity_poly.pdbx_seq_one_letter_code
_entity_poly.pdbx_strand_id
1 'polypeptide(L)'
;MDKANTLNNEDVKIFLRKDCYEQSTTLEIDQNGKFASLTISPYQKEGVSISGGREISLSKIKKISDKEIAERLPETARKFVREIDFRKLNIPMADLRPSGFGRPSSPAWSELFADNEPLSISRWPNDSTVLIGKVLEAGTGEKVKDAKLPVFQYNEEHPSAWSKAGSFWIGGYFAHGYASDMIRVDHLDPETHTIHTAQQTVYGFMTGADWRRWYALNLLEELDRPGEYVIDKENDKMYVYLPEGT
;
A
#
# COMPACT_ATOMS: atom_id res chain seq x y z
N MET A 1 -2.77 -12.56 28.98
CA MET A 1 -3.62 -13.58 28.30
C MET A 1 -3.37 -14.97 28.84
N ASP A 2 -2.11 -15.43 28.95
CA ASP A 2 -1.78 -16.81 29.40
C ASP A 2 -2.40 -17.19 30.75
N LYS A 3 -2.45 -16.24 31.69
CA LYS A 3 -3.05 -16.47 32.99
C LYS A 3 -4.59 -16.66 32.93
N ALA A 4 -5.27 -16.00 32.02
CA ALA A 4 -6.70 -16.17 31.77
C ALA A 4 -7.01 -17.55 31.18
N ASN A 5 -6.13 -18.06 30.33
CA ASN A 5 -6.26 -19.37 29.69
C ASN A 5 -6.10 -20.57 30.68
N THR A 6 -5.75 -20.33 31.93
CA THR A 6 -5.63 -21.37 32.99
C THR A 6 -6.84 -21.45 33.94
N LEU A 7 -7.78 -20.51 33.83
CA LEU A 7 -8.97 -20.41 34.69
C LEU A 7 -10.11 -21.26 34.08
N ASN A 8 -10.62 -22.21 34.83
CA ASN A 8 -11.67 -23.11 34.38
C ASN A 8 -13.06 -22.58 34.73
N ASN A 9 -13.85 -22.24 33.68
CA ASN A 9 -15.26 -21.87 33.79
C ASN A 9 -15.55 -20.67 34.73
N GLU A 10 -14.62 -19.72 34.84
CA GLU A 10 -14.78 -18.51 35.63
C GLU A 10 -14.99 -17.29 34.72
N ASP A 11 -15.63 -16.25 35.26
CA ASP A 11 -15.69 -14.94 34.59
C ASP A 11 -14.37 -14.19 34.77
N VAL A 12 -13.70 -13.90 33.66
CA VAL A 12 -12.40 -13.24 33.65
C VAL A 12 -12.57 -11.79 33.21
N LYS A 13 -12.02 -10.84 33.98
CA LYS A 13 -11.95 -9.42 33.64
C LYS A 13 -10.50 -8.95 33.61
N ILE A 14 -10.08 -8.42 32.44
CA ILE A 14 -8.77 -7.82 32.25
C ILE A 14 -8.95 -6.31 32.12
N PHE A 15 -8.36 -5.56 33.04
CA PHE A 15 -8.36 -4.12 32.99
C PHE A 15 -7.05 -3.59 32.44
N LEU A 16 -7.13 -2.85 31.34
CA LEU A 16 -5.97 -2.19 30.73
C LEU A 16 -5.78 -0.80 31.33
N ARG A 17 -4.56 -0.43 31.65
CA ARG A 17 -4.19 0.91 32.11
C ARG A 17 -3.98 1.82 30.90
N LYS A 18 -3.98 3.13 31.15
CA LYS A 18 -3.73 4.14 30.10
C LYS A 18 -2.42 3.88 29.39
N ASP A 19 -2.51 3.46 28.12
CA ASP A 19 -1.36 3.23 27.23
C ASP A 19 -1.85 2.94 25.81
N CYS A 20 -0.90 2.91 24.84
CA CYS A 20 -1.05 2.31 23.54
C CYS A 20 -0.36 0.93 23.53
N TYR A 21 -1.13 -0.13 23.49
CA TYR A 21 -0.62 -1.52 23.47
C TYR A 21 -0.34 -1.93 22.04
N GLU A 22 0.91 -1.77 21.61
CA GLU A 22 1.35 -2.19 20.29
C GLU A 22 1.45 -3.72 20.18
N GLN A 23 0.75 -4.30 19.20
CA GLN A 23 0.76 -5.73 18.92
C GLN A 23 1.62 -6.03 17.69
N SER A 24 2.59 -6.92 17.82
CA SER A 24 3.41 -7.42 16.71
C SER A 24 2.92 -8.73 16.14
N THR A 25 1.97 -9.38 16.82
CA THR A 25 1.37 -10.65 16.45
C THR A 25 -0.12 -10.62 16.71
N THR A 26 -0.86 -11.55 16.13
CA THR A 26 -2.28 -11.71 16.38
C THR A 26 -2.55 -11.94 17.86
N LEU A 27 -3.51 -11.23 18.43
CA LEU A 27 -4.04 -11.50 19.76
C LEU A 27 -5.02 -12.67 19.66
N GLU A 28 -4.59 -13.84 20.10
CA GLU A 28 -5.42 -15.05 20.08
C GLU A 28 -6.17 -15.20 21.40
N ILE A 29 -7.49 -15.40 21.30
CA ILE A 29 -8.38 -15.70 22.42
C ILE A 29 -8.92 -17.11 22.22
N ASP A 30 -8.40 -18.06 22.98
CA ASP A 30 -8.85 -19.45 22.96
C ASP A 30 -9.93 -19.68 24.03
N GLN A 31 -11.17 -19.90 23.59
CA GLN A 31 -12.33 -20.12 24.46
C GLN A 31 -12.59 -21.58 24.83
N ASN A 32 -11.73 -22.53 24.43
CA ASN A 32 -11.97 -23.99 24.59
C ASN A 32 -12.25 -24.41 26.06
N GLY A 33 -13.33 -23.94 26.66
CA GLY A 33 -13.80 -24.26 27.98
C GLY A 33 -12.98 -23.71 29.16
N LYS A 34 -12.08 -22.77 28.91
CA LYS A 34 -11.13 -22.26 29.90
C LYS A 34 -11.69 -21.13 30.78
N PHE A 35 -12.70 -20.42 30.31
CA PHE A 35 -13.40 -19.38 31.08
C PHE A 35 -14.86 -19.26 30.63
N ALA A 36 -15.75 -18.87 31.54
CA ALA A 36 -17.17 -18.67 31.21
C ALA A 36 -17.40 -17.42 30.39
N SER A 37 -16.70 -16.32 30.74
CA SER A 37 -16.67 -15.07 29.97
C SER A 37 -15.31 -14.39 30.07
N LEU A 38 -14.95 -13.59 29.05
CA LEU A 38 -13.77 -12.74 29.05
C LEU A 38 -14.20 -11.30 28.72
N THR A 39 -13.93 -10.37 29.64
CA THR A 39 -14.10 -8.95 29.42
C THR A 39 -12.75 -8.25 29.44
N ILE A 40 -12.40 -7.54 28.35
CA ILE A 40 -11.21 -6.66 28.27
C ILE A 40 -11.73 -5.23 28.21
N SER A 41 -11.33 -4.38 29.16
CA SER A 41 -11.82 -2.99 29.23
C SER A 41 -10.78 -2.05 29.82
N PRO A 42 -10.89 -0.73 29.57
CA PRO A 42 -10.07 0.25 30.29
C PRO A 42 -10.33 0.21 31.79
N TYR A 43 -9.28 0.40 32.59
CA TYR A 43 -9.45 0.65 34.02
C TYR A 43 -10.02 2.06 34.24
N GLN A 44 -11.13 2.17 34.97
CA GLN A 44 -11.76 3.46 35.36
C GLN A 44 -11.91 4.48 34.20
N LYS A 45 -12.19 4.02 32.98
CA LYS A 45 -12.31 4.88 31.78
C LYS A 45 -11.01 5.58 31.35
N GLU A 46 -9.85 5.05 31.73
CA GLU A 46 -8.57 5.53 31.21
C GLU A 46 -8.52 5.40 29.66
N GLY A 47 -7.79 6.31 28.99
CA GLY A 47 -7.58 6.23 27.55
C GLY A 47 -6.69 5.04 27.22
N VAL A 48 -7.23 4.06 26.51
CA VAL A 48 -6.52 2.84 26.10
C VAL A 48 -6.72 2.61 24.62
N SER A 49 -5.65 2.30 23.90
CA SER A 49 -5.70 1.80 22.53
C SER A 49 -4.93 0.49 22.40
N ILE A 50 -5.37 -0.36 21.48
CA ILE A 50 -4.63 -1.56 21.04
C ILE A 50 -4.37 -1.36 19.56
N SER A 51 -3.12 -1.37 19.14
CA SER A 51 -2.72 -1.06 17.78
C SER A 51 -1.85 -2.16 17.19
N GLY A 52 -2.12 -2.56 15.94
CA GLY A 52 -1.22 -3.38 15.15
C GLY A 52 -0.11 -2.57 14.47
N GLY A 53 -0.20 -1.24 14.49
CA GLY A 53 0.79 -0.33 13.94
C GLY A 53 1.90 0.03 14.91
N ARG A 54 2.84 0.83 14.41
CA ARG A 54 3.94 1.42 15.18
C ARG A 54 3.87 2.93 15.08
N GLU A 55 3.95 3.61 16.23
CA GLU A 55 4.02 5.06 16.25
C GLU A 55 5.41 5.54 15.82
N ILE A 56 5.46 6.49 14.90
CA ILE A 56 6.70 7.10 14.42
C ILE A 56 6.71 8.57 14.83
N SER A 57 7.59 8.93 15.76
CA SER A 57 7.76 10.32 16.16
C SER A 57 8.22 11.19 14.99
N LEU A 58 7.67 12.41 14.85
CA LEU A 58 8.06 13.40 13.83
C LEU A 58 9.58 13.69 13.85
N SER A 59 10.24 13.57 14.99
CA SER A 59 11.70 13.72 15.10
C SER A 59 12.48 12.69 14.27
N LYS A 60 11.87 11.58 13.90
CA LYS A 60 12.44 10.51 13.07
C LYS A 60 12.19 10.70 11.57
N ILE A 61 11.28 11.59 11.21
CA ILE A 61 10.95 11.94 9.84
C ILE A 61 11.96 13.01 9.37
N LYS A 62 12.63 12.79 8.25
CA LYS A 62 13.76 13.63 7.81
C LYS A 62 13.49 14.26 6.44
N LYS A 63 14.20 15.33 6.15
CA LYS A 63 14.29 15.87 4.78
C LYS A 63 15.02 14.86 3.91
N ILE A 64 14.60 14.78 2.64
CA ILE A 64 15.28 13.93 1.65
C ILE A 64 16.69 14.47 1.45
N SER A 65 17.67 13.59 1.58
CA SER A 65 19.08 13.91 1.36
C SER A 65 19.63 13.39 0.03
N ASP A 66 18.97 12.40 -0.55
CA ASP A 66 19.33 11.82 -1.83
C ASP A 66 18.86 12.73 -2.98
N LYS A 67 19.81 13.15 -3.82
CA LYS A 67 19.54 14.06 -4.94
C LYS A 67 18.73 13.39 -6.05
N GLU A 68 18.99 12.12 -6.35
CA GLU A 68 18.28 11.40 -7.40
C GLU A 68 16.81 11.24 -7.02
N ILE A 69 16.53 10.90 -5.77
CA ILE A 69 15.16 10.86 -5.23
C ILE A 69 14.51 12.22 -5.29
N ALA A 70 15.22 13.28 -4.84
CA ALA A 70 14.68 14.63 -4.84
C ALA A 70 14.38 15.15 -6.27
N GLU A 71 15.19 14.80 -7.26
CA GLU A 71 14.98 15.19 -8.66
C GLU A 71 13.75 14.51 -9.30
N ARG A 72 13.40 13.32 -8.86
CA ARG A 72 12.20 12.60 -9.31
C ARG A 72 10.90 13.18 -8.78
N LEU A 73 10.94 13.88 -7.65
CA LEU A 73 9.75 14.49 -7.06
C LEU A 73 9.28 15.70 -7.89
N PRO A 74 7.95 15.94 -7.96
CA PRO A 74 7.41 17.19 -8.48
C PRO A 74 8.07 18.39 -7.80
N GLU A 75 8.46 19.39 -8.57
CA GLU A 75 9.19 20.56 -8.05
C GLU A 75 8.44 21.27 -6.92
N THR A 76 7.12 21.35 -7.05
CA THR A 76 6.22 21.94 -6.05
C THR A 76 6.20 21.18 -4.74
N ALA A 77 6.40 19.85 -4.76
CA ALA A 77 6.34 18.98 -3.60
C ALA A 77 7.69 18.82 -2.87
N ARG A 78 8.83 18.99 -3.55
CA ARG A 78 10.19 18.69 -3.03
C ARG A 78 10.48 19.23 -1.64
N LYS A 79 10.06 20.46 -1.33
CA LYS A 79 10.31 21.08 -0.02
C LYS A 79 9.45 20.52 1.11
N PHE A 80 8.35 19.86 0.78
CA PHE A 80 7.38 19.36 1.75
C PHE A 80 7.55 17.84 2.01
N VAL A 81 7.99 17.09 1.00
CA VAL A 81 8.17 15.64 1.14
C VAL A 81 9.28 15.32 2.14
N ARG A 82 9.05 14.28 2.91
CA ARG A 82 9.94 13.78 3.96
C ARG A 82 10.24 12.31 3.74
N GLU A 83 11.35 11.86 4.32
CA GLU A 83 11.81 10.48 4.32
C GLU A 83 11.62 9.84 5.70
N ILE A 84 11.13 8.60 5.73
CA ILE A 84 11.08 7.73 6.89
C ILE A 84 11.95 6.51 6.57
N ASP A 85 12.99 6.28 7.36
CA ASP A 85 13.92 5.15 7.21
C ASP A 85 13.51 4.04 8.20
N PHE A 86 12.77 3.05 7.72
CA PHE A 86 12.22 1.95 8.53
C PHE A 86 13.31 1.01 9.05
N ARG A 87 14.41 0.87 8.31
CA ARG A 87 15.57 0.08 8.77
C ARG A 87 16.21 0.69 10.02
N LYS A 88 16.38 2.02 10.04
CA LYS A 88 16.90 2.72 11.24
C LYS A 88 15.94 2.69 12.42
N LEU A 89 14.65 2.56 12.16
CA LEU A 89 13.62 2.45 13.19
C LEU A 89 13.44 1.02 13.70
N ASN A 90 14.03 0.04 13.02
CA ASN A 90 13.82 -1.38 13.28
C ASN A 90 12.33 -1.77 13.19
N ILE A 91 11.62 -1.15 12.25
CA ILE A 91 10.20 -1.45 11.95
C ILE A 91 10.17 -2.27 10.66
N PRO A 92 9.60 -3.48 10.67
CA PRO A 92 9.48 -4.28 9.45
C PRO A 92 8.49 -3.63 8.48
N MET A 93 8.86 -3.56 7.21
CA MET A 93 7.98 -3.12 6.15
C MET A 93 7.43 -4.34 5.39
N ALA A 94 6.12 -4.40 5.20
CA ALA A 94 5.49 -5.46 4.44
C ALA A 94 5.92 -5.43 2.96
N ASP A 95 6.01 -6.60 2.34
CA ASP A 95 6.20 -6.69 0.90
C ASP A 95 4.94 -6.25 0.16
N LEU A 96 5.12 -5.46 -0.90
CA LEU A 96 4.01 -5.12 -1.79
C LEU A 96 3.60 -6.36 -2.59
N ARG A 97 2.32 -6.56 -2.74
CA ARG A 97 1.76 -7.70 -3.44
C ARG A 97 0.57 -7.31 -4.31
N PRO A 98 0.27 -8.11 -5.35
CA PRO A 98 -0.96 -7.92 -6.12
C PRO A 98 -2.21 -7.97 -5.25
N SER A 99 -3.22 -7.18 -5.62
CA SER A 99 -4.52 -7.14 -4.94
C SER A 99 -5.66 -6.97 -5.94
N GLY A 100 -6.90 -7.19 -5.51
CA GLY A 100 -8.09 -7.03 -6.32
C GLY A 100 -8.91 -8.31 -6.41
N PHE A 101 -9.67 -8.45 -7.49
CA PHE A 101 -10.59 -9.57 -7.68
C PHE A 101 -9.88 -10.93 -7.67
N GLY A 102 -10.40 -11.87 -6.89
CA GLY A 102 -9.81 -13.22 -6.77
C GLY A 102 -8.51 -13.31 -5.99
N ARG A 103 -8.05 -12.22 -5.38
CA ARG A 103 -6.85 -12.15 -4.56
C ARG A 103 -7.18 -12.03 -3.07
N PRO A 104 -6.23 -12.26 -2.15
CA PRO A 104 -6.46 -12.06 -0.71
C PRO A 104 -6.95 -10.65 -0.38
N SER A 105 -7.93 -10.53 0.50
CA SER A 105 -8.54 -9.26 0.92
C SER A 105 -7.77 -8.49 1.99
N SER A 106 -6.60 -8.96 2.40
CA SER A 106 -5.72 -8.23 3.33
C SER A 106 -4.98 -7.08 2.61
N PRO A 107 -4.48 -6.05 3.32
CA PRO A 107 -3.74 -4.94 2.72
C PRO A 107 -2.61 -5.40 1.79
N ALA A 108 -2.45 -4.74 0.65
CA ALA A 108 -1.45 -5.08 -0.35
C ALA A 108 -0.07 -4.44 -0.06
N TRP A 109 -0.05 -3.47 0.84
CA TRP A 109 1.13 -2.72 1.28
C TRP A 109 0.99 -2.26 2.73
N SER A 110 2.08 -1.74 3.31
CA SER A 110 2.05 -1.09 4.63
C SER A 110 1.28 0.23 4.54
N GLU A 111 0.28 0.39 5.39
CA GLU A 111 -0.52 1.61 5.47
C GLU A 111 0.16 2.64 6.38
N LEU A 112 0.06 3.91 6.02
CA LEU A 112 0.57 5.04 6.79
C LEU A 112 -0.58 5.92 7.25
N PHE A 113 -0.50 6.39 8.50
CA PHE A 113 -1.49 7.27 9.11
C PHE A 113 -0.80 8.52 9.67
N ALA A 114 -1.46 9.66 9.60
CA ALA A 114 -1.08 10.86 10.32
C ALA A 114 -2.25 11.29 11.23
N ASP A 115 -2.01 11.45 12.52
CA ASP A 115 -3.04 11.81 13.52
C ASP A 115 -4.30 10.92 13.46
N ASN A 116 -4.11 9.61 13.25
CA ASN A 116 -5.14 8.58 13.05
C ASN A 116 -5.94 8.68 11.73
N GLU A 117 -5.60 9.61 10.84
CA GLU A 117 -6.19 9.68 9.51
C GLU A 117 -5.33 8.89 8.52
N PRO A 118 -5.94 8.00 7.69
CA PRO A 118 -5.20 7.23 6.72
C PRO A 118 -4.65 8.13 5.60
N LEU A 119 -3.38 7.95 5.28
CA LEU A 119 -2.76 8.57 4.12
C LEU A 119 -2.94 7.69 2.88
N SER A 120 -2.82 8.27 1.71
CA SER A 120 -2.97 7.59 0.43
C SER A 120 -1.63 7.30 -0.21
N ILE A 121 -1.50 6.13 -0.85
CA ILE A 121 -0.35 5.89 -1.72
C ILE A 121 -0.44 6.83 -2.93
N SER A 122 0.70 7.39 -3.38
CA SER A 122 0.72 8.32 -4.53
C SER A 122 0.07 7.69 -5.75
N ARG A 123 -0.68 8.47 -6.51
CA ARG A 123 -1.54 7.94 -7.55
C ARG A 123 -1.65 8.88 -8.75
N TRP A 124 -1.64 8.31 -9.95
CA TRP A 124 -1.95 9.04 -11.17
C TRP A 124 -2.99 8.30 -12.03
N PRO A 125 -3.99 8.98 -12.60
CA PRO A 125 -4.46 10.32 -12.19
C PRO A 125 -5.00 10.31 -10.77
N ASN A 126 -4.87 11.41 -10.05
CA ASN A 126 -5.19 11.49 -8.62
C ASN A 126 -6.63 11.04 -8.29
N ASP A 127 -7.62 11.50 -9.04
CA ASP A 127 -9.04 11.32 -8.71
C ASP A 127 -9.83 10.65 -9.86
N SER A 128 -9.14 10.15 -10.89
CA SER A 128 -9.78 9.55 -12.06
C SER A 128 -9.05 8.30 -12.55
N THR A 129 -9.36 7.86 -13.73
CA THR A 129 -8.70 6.76 -14.42
C THR A 129 -8.65 7.06 -15.92
N VAL A 130 -7.70 6.48 -16.62
CA VAL A 130 -7.54 6.64 -18.07
C VAL A 130 -7.84 5.32 -18.82
N LEU A 131 -8.17 5.39 -20.09
CA LEU A 131 -8.44 4.21 -20.89
C LEU A 131 -7.16 3.43 -21.18
N ILE A 132 -7.25 2.11 -21.16
CA ILE A 132 -6.19 1.25 -21.70
C ILE A 132 -6.08 1.53 -23.19
N GLY A 133 -4.86 1.76 -23.67
CA GLY A 133 -4.58 1.87 -25.09
C GLY A 133 -4.56 0.51 -25.79
N LYS A 134 -3.77 0.37 -26.83
CA LYS A 134 -3.65 -0.88 -27.58
C LYS A 134 -2.98 -1.95 -26.72
N VAL A 135 -3.60 -3.10 -26.54
CA VAL A 135 -2.98 -4.28 -25.94
C VAL A 135 -2.08 -4.96 -26.98
N LEU A 136 -0.80 -5.06 -26.68
CA LEU A 136 0.19 -5.70 -27.54
C LEU A 136 0.37 -7.18 -27.20
N GLU A 137 0.35 -7.49 -25.90
CA GLU A 137 0.28 -8.84 -25.36
C GLU A 137 -0.78 -8.88 -24.26
N ALA A 138 -1.76 -9.73 -24.43
CA ALA A 138 -2.89 -9.81 -23.49
C ALA A 138 -2.53 -10.48 -22.15
N GLY A 139 -1.46 -11.23 -22.11
CA GLY A 139 -1.21 -12.16 -21.04
C GLY A 139 -2.11 -13.40 -21.13
N THR A 140 -1.85 -14.39 -20.33
CA THR A 140 -2.53 -15.69 -20.39
C THR A 140 -3.32 -16.02 -19.14
N GLY A 141 -3.36 -15.09 -18.16
CA GLY A 141 -3.94 -15.31 -16.84
C GLY A 141 -3.03 -16.12 -15.90
N GLU A 142 -3.28 -16.04 -14.62
CA GLU A 142 -2.36 -16.55 -13.57
C GLU A 142 -2.16 -18.06 -13.56
N LYS A 143 -3.07 -18.83 -14.13
CA LYS A 143 -3.09 -20.30 -14.02
C LYS A 143 -2.35 -21.04 -15.14
N VAL A 144 -1.76 -20.30 -16.06
CA VAL A 144 -1.07 -20.89 -17.23
C VAL A 144 0.43 -20.97 -16.97
N LYS A 145 1.00 -22.17 -17.13
CA LYS A 145 2.46 -22.37 -17.06
C LYS A 145 3.12 -21.64 -18.24
N ASP A 146 4.26 -21.01 -17.97
CA ASP A 146 5.01 -20.20 -18.97
C ASP A 146 4.17 -19.04 -19.56
N ALA A 147 3.33 -18.43 -18.72
CA ALA A 147 2.42 -17.37 -19.08
C ALA A 147 3.16 -16.11 -19.58
N LYS A 148 2.76 -15.62 -20.76
CA LYS A 148 3.23 -14.32 -21.25
C LYS A 148 2.65 -13.20 -20.38
N LEU A 149 3.49 -12.23 -20.02
CA LEU A 149 3.10 -11.08 -19.22
C LEU A 149 2.40 -10.03 -20.10
N PRO A 150 1.35 -9.37 -19.58
CA PRO A 150 0.67 -8.33 -20.32
C PRO A 150 1.57 -7.15 -20.70
N VAL A 151 1.36 -6.64 -21.93
CA VAL A 151 1.98 -5.42 -22.43
C VAL A 151 0.92 -4.58 -23.14
N PHE A 152 0.83 -3.31 -22.84
CA PHE A 152 -0.12 -2.39 -23.46
C PHE A 152 0.49 -1.01 -23.71
N GLN A 153 -0.07 -0.29 -24.67
CA GLN A 153 0.25 1.10 -24.93
C GLN A 153 -0.63 2.01 -24.07
N TYR A 154 -0.05 3.06 -23.51
CA TYR A 154 -0.79 4.17 -22.92
C TYR A 154 -0.98 5.30 -23.95
N ASN A 155 -2.06 6.06 -23.81
CA ASN A 155 -2.44 7.09 -24.78
C ASN A 155 -2.01 8.51 -24.32
N GLU A 156 -1.84 8.69 -23.02
CA GLU A 156 -1.53 9.96 -22.40
C GLU A 156 -0.02 10.22 -22.47
N GLU A 157 0.39 11.47 -22.67
CA GLU A 157 1.81 11.86 -22.70
C GLU A 157 2.45 11.84 -21.31
N HIS A 158 1.66 12.09 -20.26
CA HIS A 158 2.12 12.24 -18.88
C HIS A 158 2.98 11.05 -18.38
N PRO A 159 2.63 9.78 -18.59
CA PRO A 159 3.43 8.64 -18.15
C PRO A 159 4.87 8.60 -18.70
N SER A 160 5.13 9.25 -19.81
CA SER A 160 6.50 9.34 -20.39
C SER A 160 7.50 10.00 -19.43
N ALA A 161 7.02 10.81 -18.47
CA ALA A 161 7.84 11.42 -17.43
C ALA A 161 8.38 10.41 -16.41
N TRP A 162 7.81 9.20 -16.31
CA TRP A 162 8.19 8.15 -15.35
C TRP A 162 9.36 7.27 -15.82
N SER A 163 10.07 7.68 -16.84
CA SER A 163 11.20 6.90 -17.41
C SER A 163 12.28 6.50 -16.40
N LYS A 164 12.37 7.22 -15.27
CA LYS A 164 13.28 6.91 -14.14
C LYS A 164 12.60 6.16 -12.99
N ALA A 165 11.34 5.82 -13.13
CA ALA A 165 10.56 5.28 -12.00
C ALA A 165 10.98 3.87 -11.56
N GLY A 166 11.66 3.11 -12.39
CA GLY A 166 11.90 1.70 -12.11
C GLY A 166 10.58 0.94 -12.03
N SER A 167 10.42 0.13 -10.99
CA SER A 167 9.20 -0.64 -10.77
C SER A 167 8.15 0.18 -10.01
N PHE A 168 6.92 0.22 -10.53
CA PHE A 168 5.75 0.84 -9.91
C PHE A 168 4.52 -0.08 -10.05
N TRP A 169 3.35 0.38 -9.62
CA TRP A 169 2.13 -0.43 -9.66
C TRP A 169 1.07 0.20 -10.54
N ILE A 170 0.27 -0.63 -11.17
CA ILE A 170 -0.94 -0.19 -11.88
C ILE A 170 -2.15 -0.92 -11.34
N GLY A 171 -3.25 -0.18 -11.22
CA GLY A 171 -4.55 -0.71 -10.83
C GLY A 171 -5.59 -0.41 -11.91
N GLY A 172 -6.63 -1.23 -11.97
CA GLY A 172 -7.71 -0.98 -12.92
C GLY A 172 -8.57 -2.18 -13.24
N TYR A 173 -9.43 -2.01 -14.25
CA TYR A 173 -10.27 -3.05 -14.81
C TYR A 173 -9.71 -3.44 -16.19
N PHE A 174 -8.82 -4.42 -16.22
CA PHE A 174 -8.04 -4.75 -17.41
C PHE A 174 -8.79 -5.64 -18.40
N ALA A 175 -9.79 -6.38 -17.97
CA ALA A 175 -10.60 -7.27 -18.81
C ALA A 175 -12.11 -7.05 -18.62
N HIS A 176 -12.62 -7.26 -17.43
CA HIS A 176 -14.05 -7.22 -17.10
C HIS A 176 -14.33 -6.12 -16.08
N GLY A 177 -15.47 -5.38 -16.25
CA GLY A 177 -15.81 -4.24 -15.39
C GLY A 177 -16.14 -4.59 -13.93
N TYR A 178 -16.20 -5.86 -13.56
CA TYR A 178 -16.34 -6.33 -12.17
C TYR A 178 -15.03 -6.80 -11.55
N ALA A 179 -13.98 -7.01 -12.35
CA ALA A 179 -12.73 -7.60 -11.92
C ALA A 179 -11.60 -6.55 -11.91
N SER A 180 -11.51 -5.81 -10.82
CA SER A 180 -10.35 -4.94 -10.59
C SER A 180 -9.13 -5.78 -10.25
N ASP A 181 -7.98 -5.34 -10.70
CA ASP A 181 -6.70 -5.96 -10.36
C ASP A 181 -5.65 -4.87 -10.15
N MET A 182 -4.68 -5.14 -9.28
CA MET A 182 -3.53 -4.28 -9.04
C MET A 182 -2.27 -5.13 -9.15
N ILE A 183 -1.39 -4.79 -10.07
CA ILE A 183 -0.19 -5.54 -10.39
C ILE A 183 1.03 -4.64 -10.52
N ARG A 184 2.21 -5.23 -10.35
CA ARG A 184 3.48 -4.54 -10.51
C ARG A 184 3.83 -4.37 -11.99
N VAL A 185 4.37 -3.20 -12.33
CA VAL A 185 5.00 -2.91 -13.62
C VAL A 185 6.48 -3.30 -13.53
N ASP A 186 7.01 -3.88 -14.57
CA ASP A 186 8.43 -4.16 -14.73
C ASP A 186 9.16 -2.90 -15.19
N HIS A 187 8.73 -2.37 -16.33
CA HIS A 187 9.26 -1.11 -16.87
C HIS A 187 8.26 -0.42 -17.79
N LEU A 188 8.50 0.86 -18.01
CA LEU A 188 7.82 1.70 -19.00
C LEU A 188 8.82 2.10 -20.08
N ASP A 189 8.42 1.99 -21.34
CA ASP A 189 9.16 2.49 -22.48
C ASP A 189 8.48 3.77 -23.02
N PRO A 190 9.10 4.94 -22.84
CA PRO A 190 8.52 6.21 -23.29
C PRO A 190 8.60 6.42 -24.80
N GLU A 191 9.50 5.71 -25.51
CA GLU A 191 9.64 5.83 -26.97
C GLU A 191 8.49 5.13 -27.72
N THR A 192 8.07 4.00 -27.21
CA THR A 192 6.96 3.22 -27.78
C THR A 192 5.63 3.43 -27.05
N HIS A 193 5.61 4.24 -26.00
CA HIS A 193 4.47 4.46 -25.10
C HIS A 193 3.92 3.14 -24.55
N THR A 194 4.80 2.21 -24.13
CA THR A 194 4.39 0.90 -23.63
C THR A 194 4.66 0.70 -22.13
N ILE A 195 3.77 -0.03 -21.50
CA ILE A 195 3.92 -0.53 -20.13
C ILE A 195 4.05 -2.05 -20.20
N HIS A 196 5.14 -2.56 -19.63
CA HIS A 196 5.43 -3.98 -19.49
C HIS A 196 5.17 -4.38 -18.05
N THR A 197 4.26 -5.32 -17.83
CA THR A 197 3.92 -5.77 -16.49
C THR A 197 4.89 -6.83 -15.98
N ALA A 198 5.10 -6.88 -14.66
CA ALA A 198 5.90 -7.90 -14.00
C ALA A 198 5.07 -9.10 -13.54
N GLN A 199 3.75 -9.02 -13.68
CA GLN A 199 2.82 -10.01 -13.14
C GLN A 199 1.61 -10.19 -14.07
N GLN A 200 0.97 -11.36 -13.96
CA GLN A 200 -0.29 -11.62 -14.62
C GLN A 200 -1.46 -10.99 -13.88
N THR A 201 -2.51 -10.63 -14.63
CA THR A 201 -3.84 -10.41 -14.07
C THR A 201 -4.66 -11.70 -14.10
N VAL A 202 -5.76 -11.74 -13.35
CA VAL A 202 -6.62 -12.94 -13.29
C VAL A 202 -7.18 -13.33 -14.67
N TYR A 203 -7.50 -12.34 -15.52
CA TYR A 203 -8.16 -12.57 -16.82
C TYR A 203 -7.35 -12.08 -18.03
N GLY A 204 -6.12 -11.62 -17.85
CA GLY A 204 -5.37 -10.96 -18.91
C GLY A 204 -5.88 -9.54 -19.21
N PHE A 205 -5.42 -8.95 -20.32
CA PHE A 205 -5.78 -7.61 -20.75
C PHE A 205 -6.63 -7.66 -22.02
N MET A 206 -7.59 -6.73 -22.12
CA MET A 206 -8.44 -6.57 -23.29
C MET A 206 -8.60 -5.09 -23.62
N THR A 207 -8.94 -4.74 -24.87
CA THR A 207 -9.22 -3.38 -25.33
C THR A 207 -10.70 -3.18 -25.69
N GLY A 208 -11.08 -1.95 -25.96
CA GLY A 208 -12.31 -1.60 -26.67
C GLY A 208 -13.58 -1.49 -25.83
N ALA A 209 -13.47 -1.31 -24.51
CA ALA A 209 -14.63 -1.02 -23.66
C ALA A 209 -14.33 0.11 -22.68
N ASP A 210 -15.32 0.98 -22.41
CA ASP A 210 -15.17 2.19 -21.61
C ASP A 210 -14.78 1.96 -20.15
N TRP A 211 -15.07 0.77 -19.62
CA TRP A 211 -14.66 0.38 -18.26
C TRP A 211 -13.22 -0.14 -18.17
N ARG A 212 -12.54 -0.40 -19.27
CA ARG A 212 -11.14 -0.86 -19.31
C ARG A 212 -10.23 0.31 -19.10
N ARG A 213 -10.08 0.65 -17.83
CA ARG A 213 -9.38 1.84 -17.36
C ARG A 213 -8.34 1.46 -16.35
N TRP A 214 -7.30 2.28 -16.28
CA TRP A 214 -6.17 2.07 -15.39
C TRP A 214 -5.74 3.35 -14.69
N TYR A 215 -4.95 3.21 -13.68
CA TYR A 215 -4.26 4.25 -12.94
C TYR A 215 -2.93 3.69 -12.42
N ALA A 216 -1.94 4.57 -12.18
CA ALA A 216 -0.66 4.19 -11.60
C ALA A 216 -0.63 4.49 -10.10
N LEU A 217 0.22 3.77 -9.37
CA LEU A 217 0.41 3.87 -7.94
C LEU A 217 1.89 3.76 -7.57
N ASN A 218 2.24 4.37 -6.44
CA ASN A 218 3.55 4.24 -5.81
C ASN A 218 4.69 4.81 -6.66
N LEU A 219 4.48 6.01 -7.18
CA LEU A 219 5.43 6.76 -8.01
C LEU A 219 5.91 8.01 -7.25
N LEU A 220 7.22 8.22 -7.19
CA LEU A 220 7.79 9.47 -6.64
C LEU A 220 7.40 10.67 -7.48
N GLU A 221 7.31 10.50 -8.79
CA GLU A 221 6.91 11.50 -9.76
C GLU A 221 5.47 12.01 -9.55
N GLU A 222 4.65 11.21 -8.86
CA GLU A 222 3.24 11.47 -8.57
C GLU A 222 2.97 11.72 -7.06
N LEU A 223 4.02 11.98 -6.29
CA LEU A 223 3.88 12.40 -4.89
C LEU A 223 3.66 13.92 -4.84
N ASP A 224 2.47 14.38 -5.25
CA ASP A 224 2.18 15.77 -5.56
C ASP A 224 1.16 16.44 -4.62
N ARG A 225 0.51 15.68 -3.73
CA ARG A 225 -0.51 16.17 -2.80
C ARG A 225 -0.17 15.89 -1.33
N PRO A 226 -0.52 16.83 -0.41
CA PRO A 226 -0.49 16.53 1.02
C PRO A 226 -1.32 15.29 1.36
N GLY A 227 -0.78 14.43 2.21
CA GLY A 227 -1.42 13.18 2.61
C GLY A 227 -1.10 11.99 1.70
N GLU A 228 -0.20 12.15 0.75
CA GLU A 228 0.29 11.03 -0.06
C GLU A 228 1.62 10.48 0.43
N TYR A 229 1.88 9.21 0.12
CA TYR A 229 3.16 8.56 0.39
C TYR A 229 3.57 7.57 -0.71
N VAL A 230 4.86 7.26 -0.75
CA VAL A 230 5.48 6.26 -1.63
C VAL A 230 6.27 5.28 -0.79
N ILE A 231 6.17 4.01 -1.10
CA ILE A 231 6.93 2.91 -0.48
C ILE A 231 8.11 2.56 -1.37
N ASP A 232 9.31 2.71 -0.85
CA ASP A 232 10.56 2.21 -1.42
C ASP A 232 11.00 0.96 -0.63
N LYS A 233 10.49 -0.19 -1.05
CA LYS A 233 10.74 -1.46 -0.38
C LYS A 233 12.20 -1.90 -0.49
N GLU A 234 12.89 -1.56 -1.57
CA GLU A 234 14.28 -1.95 -1.80
C GLU A 234 15.22 -1.31 -0.78
N ASN A 235 14.92 -0.08 -0.39
CA ASN A 235 15.70 0.69 0.58
C ASN A 235 15.08 0.70 1.99
N ASP A 236 13.95 0.03 2.22
CA ASP A 236 13.14 0.06 3.45
C ASP A 236 12.82 1.50 3.88
N LYS A 237 12.35 2.32 2.92
CA LYS A 237 11.99 3.71 3.14
C LYS A 237 10.57 4.01 2.70
N MET A 238 9.98 5.03 3.29
CA MET A 238 8.81 5.72 2.77
C MET A 238 9.10 7.18 2.56
N TYR A 239 8.53 7.74 1.50
CA TYR A 239 8.52 9.17 1.23
C TYR A 239 7.10 9.67 1.41
N VAL A 240 6.91 10.70 2.21
CA VAL A 240 5.59 11.19 2.57
C VAL A 240 5.49 12.69 2.39
N TYR A 241 4.42 13.13 1.77
CA TYR A 241 4.01 14.53 1.76
C TYR A 241 3.03 14.73 2.92
N LEU A 242 3.54 15.13 4.08
CA LEU A 242 2.71 15.27 5.28
C LEU A 242 1.59 16.30 5.07
N PRO A 243 0.38 16.05 5.62
CA PRO A 243 -0.68 17.05 5.65
C PRO A 243 -0.23 18.33 6.35
N GLU A 244 -0.86 19.46 6.02
CA GLU A 244 -0.61 20.73 6.71
C GLU A 244 -1.05 20.63 8.18
N GLY A 245 -0.20 21.10 9.06
CA GLY A 245 -0.48 21.12 10.51
C GLY A 245 -0.10 19.85 11.27
N THR A 246 0.52 18.86 10.57
CA THR A 246 1.06 17.64 11.20
C THR A 246 2.40 17.89 11.88
#